data_ea605ef09f6681ee6ffadcd7e90b0df5
#
_entry.id   ea605ef09f6681ee6ffadcd7e90b0df5
#
_cell.length_a   1.000
_cell.length_b   1.000
_cell.length_c   1.000
_cell.angle_alpha   90.00
_cell.angle_beta   90.00
_cell.angle_gamma   90.00
#
_symmetry.space_group_name_H-M   'P 1'
#
loop_
_entity.id
_entity.type
_entity.pdbx_description
1 polymer ?
#
loop_
_entity_poly.entity_id
_entity_poly.type
_entity_poly.pdbx_seq_one_letter_code
_entity_poly.pdbx_strand_id
1 'polypeptide(L)'
;ILYASTFTPGITSTPHLYDEITRLAKEKNWQWLITFHPKMSPEIVEKYKNLANALDNVSFYEGDNNVELLQKADVLLCDSSSIIIEFLFFDKPVVTYKNTSPGNYLIDVDSPELIEPAIEKALTRPKELMDNIRKYTDNHQPYRDGRCSARILDAVDDFIAKYKGKIKRKPLNLFRKLQTRWQVKYFPFGPRYTASK
;
A
#
# COMPACT_ATOMS: atom_id res chain seq x y z
N ILE A 1 -2.35 -0.75 -16.24
CA ILE A 1 -2.97 -0.81 -14.89
C ILE A 1 -2.05 -1.61 -13.99
N LEU A 2 -1.76 -1.13 -12.79
CA LEU A 2 -1.12 -1.92 -11.73
C LEU A 2 -2.20 -2.44 -10.77
N TYR A 3 -2.25 -3.74 -10.56
CA TYR A 3 -3.07 -4.34 -9.53
C TYR A 3 -2.21 -4.83 -8.36
N ALA A 4 -2.46 -4.28 -7.18
CA ALA A 4 -1.77 -4.65 -5.95
C ALA A 4 -2.76 -4.74 -4.79
N SER A 5 -2.85 -5.87 -4.13
CA SER A 5 -3.80 -6.12 -3.04
C SER A 5 -3.09 -6.38 -1.72
N THR A 6 -3.73 -6.01 -0.61
CA THR A 6 -3.27 -6.42 0.71
C THR A 6 -3.43 -7.92 0.90
N PHE A 7 -2.57 -8.51 1.74
CA PHE A 7 -2.65 -9.93 2.10
C PHE A 7 -3.57 -10.21 3.30
N THR A 8 -4.13 -9.16 3.92
CA THR A 8 -4.93 -9.29 5.14
C THR A 8 -6.30 -9.91 4.85
N PRO A 9 -6.64 -11.07 5.45
CA PRO A 9 -7.97 -11.67 5.29
C PRO A 9 -9.08 -10.70 5.66
N GLY A 10 -10.18 -10.74 4.90
CA GLY A 10 -11.37 -9.91 5.10
C GLY A 10 -11.30 -8.50 4.48
N ILE A 11 -10.11 -8.00 4.11
CA ILE A 11 -9.96 -6.73 3.40
C ILE A 11 -9.22 -6.86 2.07
N THR A 12 -8.64 -8.03 1.79
CA THR A 12 -8.05 -8.31 0.47
C THR A 12 -9.12 -8.37 -0.61
N SER A 13 -8.86 -7.71 -1.73
CA SER A 13 -9.75 -7.70 -2.90
C SER A 13 -9.56 -8.92 -3.82
N THR A 14 -8.48 -9.69 -3.63
CA THR A 14 -8.08 -10.75 -4.58
C THR A 14 -9.14 -11.80 -4.87
N PRO A 15 -9.94 -12.31 -3.91
CA PRO A 15 -10.97 -13.30 -4.23
C PRO A 15 -12.19 -12.70 -4.94
N HIS A 16 -12.40 -11.39 -4.81
CA HIS A 16 -13.58 -10.71 -5.35
C HIS A 16 -13.35 -10.16 -6.76
N LEU A 17 -12.13 -9.77 -7.08
CA LEU A 17 -11.80 -9.07 -8.33
C LEU A 17 -11.19 -9.97 -9.41
N TYR A 18 -10.91 -11.24 -9.12
CA TYR A 18 -10.24 -12.12 -10.09
C TYR A 18 -11.03 -12.27 -11.39
N ASP A 19 -12.33 -12.51 -11.32
CA ASP A 19 -13.16 -12.75 -12.49
C ASP A 19 -13.33 -11.46 -13.29
N GLU A 20 -13.50 -10.33 -12.61
CA GLU A 20 -13.60 -9.02 -13.26
C GLU A 20 -12.28 -8.60 -13.92
N ILE A 21 -11.14 -8.76 -13.25
CA ILE A 21 -9.81 -8.49 -13.84
C ILE A 21 -9.59 -9.39 -15.06
N THR A 22 -9.96 -10.67 -14.98
CA THR A 22 -9.87 -11.63 -16.10
C THR A 22 -10.73 -11.19 -17.27
N ARG A 23 -11.96 -10.75 -17.03
CA ARG A 23 -12.86 -10.22 -18.05
C ARG A 23 -12.26 -8.97 -18.72
N LEU A 24 -11.85 -7.99 -17.91
CA LEU A 24 -11.28 -6.73 -18.40
C LEU A 24 -9.98 -6.94 -19.18
N ALA A 25 -9.13 -7.88 -18.76
CA ALA A 25 -7.91 -8.21 -19.46
C ALA A 25 -8.18 -8.82 -20.85
N LYS A 26 -9.31 -9.51 -21.05
CA LYS A 26 -9.72 -10.07 -22.34
C LYS A 26 -10.44 -9.07 -23.25
N GLU A 27 -11.22 -8.17 -22.67
CA GLU A 27 -12.12 -7.29 -23.42
C GLU A 27 -11.51 -5.91 -23.71
N LYS A 28 -10.58 -5.44 -22.85
CA LYS A 28 -9.96 -4.11 -22.97
C LYS A 28 -8.52 -4.20 -23.44
N ASN A 29 -8.10 -3.24 -24.22
CA ASN A 29 -6.70 -3.11 -24.64
C ASN A 29 -5.85 -2.45 -23.54
N TRP A 30 -5.92 -2.97 -22.30
CA TRP A 30 -5.12 -2.52 -21.17
C TRP A 30 -4.02 -3.51 -20.87
N GLN A 31 -2.84 -2.99 -20.52
CA GLN A 31 -1.75 -3.81 -19.98
C GLN A 31 -1.93 -3.90 -18.46
N TRP A 32 -1.86 -5.12 -17.93
CA TRP A 32 -1.97 -5.41 -16.51
C TRP A 32 -0.63 -5.82 -15.93
N LEU A 33 -0.21 -5.12 -14.88
CA LEU A 33 0.90 -5.47 -14.01
C LEU A 33 0.32 -5.92 -12.69
N ILE A 34 0.63 -7.12 -12.24
CA ILE A 34 0.09 -7.67 -10.99
C ILE A 34 1.24 -7.95 -10.05
N THR A 35 1.13 -7.49 -8.82
CA THR A 35 2.09 -7.79 -7.75
C THR A 35 1.38 -7.93 -6.42
N PHE A 36 1.87 -8.83 -5.58
CA PHE A 36 1.32 -9.03 -4.25
C PHE A 36 2.42 -9.00 -3.20
N HIS A 37 2.01 -8.70 -1.98
CA HIS A 37 2.90 -8.78 -0.83
C HIS A 37 3.42 -10.22 -0.63
N PRO A 38 4.69 -10.45 -0.22
CA PRO A 38 5.25 -11.80 -0.02
C PRO A 38 4.47 -12.70 0.95
N LYS A 39 3.61 -12.12 1.79
CA LYS A 39 2.72 -12.86 2.70
C LYS A 39 1.37 -13.26 2.08
N MET A 40 1.14 -12.94 0.81
CA MET A 40 -0.08 -13.38 0.12
C MET A 40 -0.15 -14.91 0.08
N SER A 41 -1.37 -15.45 0.19
CA SER A 41 -1.59 -16.90 0.09
C SER A 41 -1.00 -17.46 -1.22
N PRO A 42 -0.21 -18.55 -1.17
CA PRO A 42 0.34 -19.16 -2.37
C PRO A 42 -0.71 -19.56 -3.41
N GLU A 43 -1.89 -19.97 -2.98
CA GLU A 43 -3.00 -20.33 -3.88
C GLU A 43 -3.48 -19.12 -4.69
N ILE A 44 -3.56 -17.95 -4.06
CA ILE A 44 -3.94 -16.70 -4.73
C ILE A 44 -2.83 -16.29 -5.71
N VAL A 45 -1.57 -16.33 -5.26
CA VAL A 45 -0.42 -16.01 -6.12
C VAL A 45 -0.43 -16.89 -7.37
N GLU A 46 -0.59 -18.21 -7.21
CA GLU A 46 -0.61 -19.17 -8.32
C GLU A 46 -1.78 -18.90 -9.28
N LYS A 47 -2.96 -18.58 -8.75
CA LYS A 47 -4.13 -18.25 -9.56
C LYS A 47 -3.86 -17.04 -10.49
N TYR A 48 -3.23 -15.99 -10.00
CA TYR A 48 -2.90 -14.81 -10.80
C TYR A 48 -1.68 -14.99 -11.72
N LYS A 49 -0.73 -15.86 -11.35
CA LYS A 49 0.34 -16.28 -12.27
C LYS A 49 -0.22 -17.07 -13.46
N ASN A 50 -1.17 -17.95 -13.22
CA ASN A 50 -1.83 -18.70 -14.28
C ASN A 50 -2.59 -17.76 -15.23
N LEU A 51 -3.20 -16.69 -14.71
CA LEU A 51 -3.80 -15.65 -15.54
C LEU A 51 -2.73 -14.94 -16.42
N ALA A 52 -1.58 -14.57 -15.84
CA ALA A 52 -0.48 -13.96 -16.57
C ALA A 52 0.12 -14.88 -17.64
N ASN A 53 0.16 -16.20 -17.38
CA ASN A 53 0.61 -17.18 -18.37
C ASN A 53 -0.40 -17.39 -19.51
N ALA A 54 -1.66 -17.09 -19.29
CA ALA A 54 -2.74 -17.31 -20.26
C ALA A 54 -3.03 -16.09 -21.16
N LEU A 55 -2.58 -14.89 -20.78
CA LEU A 55 -2.88 -13.64 -21.49
C LEU A 55 -1.63 -12.78 -21.68
N ASP A 56 -1.29 -12.44 -22.91
CA ASP A 56 -0.08 -11.69 -23.26
C ASP A 56 -0.04 -10.26 -22.70
N ASN A 57 -1.18 -9.70 -22.37
CA ASN A 57 -1.32 -8.35 -21.79
C ASN A 57 -1.37 -8.35 -20.27
N VAL A 58 -1.11 -9.48 -19.61
CA VAL A 58 -1.03 -9.60 -18.15
C VAL A 58 0.37 -10.07 -17.76
N SER A 59 0.99 -9.37 -16.80
CA SER A 59 2.30 -9.74 -16.25
C SER A 59 2.23 -9.82 -14.74
N PHE A 60 2.78 -10.89 -14.17
CA PHE A 60 2.92 -11.05 -12.73
C PHE A 60 4.37 -10.76 -12.31
N TYR A 61 4.54 -9.86 -11.34
CA TYR A 61 5.85 -9.41 -10.88
C TYR A 61 6.14 -9.90 -9.46
N GLU A 62 7.30 -10.53 -9.27
CA GLU A 62 7.77 -11.09 -7.99
C GLU A 62 9.04 -10.42 -7.45
N GLY A 63 9.39 -9.25 -7.94
CA GLY A 63 10.60 -8.55 -7.48
C GLY A 63 10.37 -7.73 -6.21
N ASP A 64 11.47 -7.39 -5.55
CA ASP A 64 11.46 -6.59 -4.31
C ASP A 64 11.38 -5.07 -4.59
N ASN A 65 11.61 -4.64 -5.84
CA ASN A 65 11.61 -3.23 -6.21
C ASN A 65 10.32 -2.85 -6.95
N ASN A 66 9.34 -2.38 -6.21
CA ASN A 66 8.07 -1.93 -6.78
C ASN A 66 8.15 -0.57 -7.51
N VAL A 67 9.24 0.20 -7.36
CA VAL A 67 9.34 1.55 -7.91
C VAL A 67 9.14 1.57 -9.43
N GLU A 68 9.73 0.62 -10.14
CA GLU A 68 9.55 0.52 -11.60
C GLU A 68 8.10 0.25 -12.01
N LEU A 69 7.37 -0.57 -11.25
CA LEU A 69 5.95 -0.83 -11.49
C LEU A 69 5.10 0.42 -11.28
N LEU A 70 5.39 1.15 -10.17
CA LEU A 70 4.71 2.40 -9.86
C LEU A 70 4.97 3.46 -10.94
N GLN A 71 6.17 3.48 -11.52
CA GLN A 71 6.51 4.40 -12.62
C GLN A 71 5.82 4.02 -13.94
N LYS A 72 5.75 2.74 -14.27
CA LYS A 72 5.18 2.24 -15.54
C LYS A 72 3.66 2.34 -15.60
N ALA A 73 2.97 2.10 -14.49
CA ALA A 73 1.51 2.08 -14.48
C ALA A 73 0.90 3.48 -14.53
N ASP A 74 -0.24 3.62 -15.20
CA ASP A 74 -1.02 4.87 -15.27
C ASP A 74 -2.07 4.96 -14.16
N VAL A 75 -2.61 3.81 -13.74
CA VAL A 75 -3.64 3.67 -12.70
C VAL A 75 -3.26 2.52 -11.79
N LEU A 76 -3.41 2.73 -10.48
CA LEU A 76 -3.35 1.65 -9.48
C LEU A 76 -4.78 1.19 -9.15
N LEU A 77 -5.04 -0.10 -9.26
CA LEU A 77 -6.18 -0.78 -8.65
C LEU A 77 -5.72 -1.47 -7.37
N CYS A 78 -6.38 -1.21 -6.27
CA CYS A 78 -5.96 -1.67 -4.95
C CYS A 78 -7.16 -1.83 -4.01
N ASP A 79 -6.92 -2.23 -2.78
CA ASP A 79 -7.87 -2.22 -1.67
C ASP A 79 -7.44 -1.24 -0.56
N SER A 80 -7.00 -1.74 0.59
CA SER A 80 -6.50 -0.94 1.72
C SER A 80 -5.02 -1.25 1.98
N SER A 81 -4.14 -0.73 1.13
CA SER A 81 -2.70 -0.99 1.18
C SER A 81 -1.89 0.29 1.21
N SER A 82 -0.72 0.28 1.85
CA SER A 82 0.21 1.43 1.90
C SER A 82 0.78 1.81 0.54
N ILE A 83 0.78 0.91 -0.44
CA ILE A 83 1.23 1.18 -1.81
C ILE A 83 0.43 2.33 -2.47
N ILE A 84 -0.79 2.59 -1.99
CA ILE A 84 -1.61 3.74 -2.41
C ILE A 84 -0.83 5.04 -2.24
N ILE A 85 -0.25 5.25 -1.06
CA ILE A 85 0.49 6.48 -0.75
C ILE A 85 1.69 6.61 -1.66
N GLU A 86 2.44 5.52 -1.87
CA GLU A 86 3.60 5.50 -2.75
C GLU A 86 3.21 5.86 -4.20
N PHE A 87 2.09 5.30 -4.70
CA PHE A 87 1.61 5.57 -6.06
C PHE A 87 1.13 7.02 -6.23
N LEU A 88 0.43 7.57 -5.23
CA LEU A 88 -0.04 8.95 -5.26
C LEU A 88 1.11 9.97 -5.35
N PHE A 89 2.31 9.66 -4.84
CA PHE A 89 3.49 10.53 -5.00
C PHE A 89 4.00 10.64 -6.43
N PHE A 90 3.57 9.77 -7.34
CA PHE A 90 3.81 9.90 -8.78
C PHE A 90 2.74 10.75 -9.50
N ASP A 91 1.86 11.44 -8.76
CA ASP A 91 0.72 12.21 -9.30
C ASP A 91 -0.16 11.37 -10.23
N LYS A 92 -0.46 10.14 -9.83
CA LYS A 92 -1.26 9.19 -10.60
C LYS A 92 -2.53 8.78 -9.85
N PRO A 93 -3.63 8.53 -10.56
CA PRO A 93 -4.90 8.19 -9.94
C PRO A 93 -4.93 6.75 -9.41
N VAL A 94 -5.69 6.57 -8.34
CA VAL A 94 -5.88 5.27 -7.68
C VAL A 94 -7.37 4.95 -7.64
N VAL A 95 -7.71 3.74 -8.09
CA VAL A 95 -9.01 3.11 -7.89
C VAL A 95 -8.90 2.13 -6.73
N THR A 96 -9.82 2.18 -5.80
CA THR A 96 -9.85 1.26 -4.67
C THR A 96 -11.15 0.46 -4.63
N TYR A 97 -11.05 -0.76 -4.13
CA TYR A 97 -12.19 -1.62 -3.89
C TYR A 97 -12.42 -1.79 -2.40
N LYS A 98 -13.54 -1.27 -1.89
CA LYS A 98 -13.94 -1.33 -0.46
C LYS A 98 -12.82 -0.87 0.48
N ASN A 99 -12.26 0.30 0.18
CA ASN A 99 -11.21 0.86 1.01
C ASN A 99 -11.73 1.18 2.42
N THR A 100 -10.98 0.82 3.45
CA THR A 100 -11.37 1.02 4.85
C THR A 100 -11.40 2.49 5.27
N SER A 101 -10.76 3.38 4.52
CA SER A 101 -10.71 4.83 4.79
C SER A 101 -10.61 5.61 3.47
N PRO A 102 -11.66 5.57 2.64
CA PRO A 102 -11.65 6.26 1.35
C PRO A 102 -11.62 7.79 1.56
N GLY A 103 -10.88 8.48 0.68
CA GLY A 103 -10.82 9.93 0.64
C GLY A 103 -11.13 10.48 -0.75
N ASN A 104 -11.32 11.79 -0.88
CA ASN A 104 -11.61 12.45 -2.15
C ASN A 104 -10.45 12.41 -3.17
N TYR A 105 -9.30 11.90 -2.77
CA TYR A 105 -8.12 11.63 -3.60
C TYR A 105 -8.08 10.20 -4.17
N LEU A 106 -9.14 9.40 -3.94
CA LEU A 106 -9.31 8.04 -4.47
C LEU A 106 -10.63 7.96 -5.23
N ILE A 107 -10.73 7.00 -6.15
CA ILE A 107 -11.99 6.53 -6.70
C ILE A 107 -12.29 5.20 -6.03
N ASP A 108 -13.11 5.20 -4.98
CA ASP A 108 -13.47 3.98 -4.26
C ASP A 108 -14.78 3.42 -4.77
N VAL A 109 -14.83 2.09 -4.96
CA VAL A 109 -16.00 1.34 -5.40
C VAL A 109 -16.24 0.14 -4.49
N ASP A 110 -17.47 -0.32 -4.41
CA ASP A 110 -17.90 -1.39 -3.50
C ASP A 110 -18.36 -2.67 -4.21
N SER A 111 -18.40 -2.64 -5.54
CA SER A 111 -18.73 -3.82 -6.34
C SER A 111 -17.79 -3.99 -7.54
N PRO A 112 -17.55 -5.25 -7.99
CA PRO A 112 -16.65 -5.53 -9.11
C PRO A 112 -17.05 -4.86 -10.40
N GLU A 113 -18.34 -4.77 -10.67
CA GLU A 113 -18.89 -4.20 -11.91
C GLU A 113 -18.58 -2.71 -12.08
N LEU A 114 -18.26 -2.01 -10.97
CA LEU A 114 -17.88 -0.61 -10.97
C LEU A 114 -16.39 -0.38 -11.23
N ILE A 115 -15.56 -1.44 -11.27
CA ILE A 115 -14.12 -1.33 -11.53
C ILE A 115 -13.82 -0.77 -12.90
N GLU A 116 -14.50 -1.28 -13.94
CA GLU A 116 -14.32 -0.79 -15.31
C GLU A 116 -14.56 0.72 -15.45
N PRO A 117 -15.75 1.25 -15.13
CA PRO A 117 -16.01 2.70 -15.25
C PRO A 117 -15.11 3.53 -14.30
N ALA A 118 -14.69 2.99 -13.17
CA ALA A 118 -13.76 3.67 -12.26
C ALA A 118 -12.35 3.80 -12.87
N ILE A 119 -11.83 2.74 -13.51
CA ILE A 119 -10.55 2.76 -14.21
C ILE A 119 -10.63 3.71 -15.41
N GLU A 120 -11.69 3.64 -16.23
CA GLU A 120 -11.89 4.54 -17.36
C GLU A 120 -11.91 6.01 -16.90
N LYS A 121 -12.63 6.32 -15.81
CA LYS A 121 -12.62 7.64 -15.20
C LYS A 121 -11.23 8.04 -14.73
N ALA A 122 -10.51 7.14 -14.06
CA ALA A 122 -9.14 7.39 -13.58
C ALA A 122 -8.19 7.73 -14.73
N LEU A 123 -8.27 6.99 -15.85
CA LEU A 123 -7.45 7.21 -17.05
C LEU A 123 -7.67 8.60 -17.68
N THR A 124 -8.86 9.19 -17.55
CA THR A 124 -9.09 10.59 -17.99
C THR A 124 -8.43 11.64 -17.11
N ARG A 125 -7.90 11.26 -15.94
CA ARG A 125 -7.22 12.14 -14.97
C ARG A 125 -8.04 13.39 -14.64
N PRO A 126 -9.27 13.27 -14.12
CA PRO A 126 -10.14 14.42 -13.86
C PRO A 126 -9.42 15.46 -13.01
N LYS A 127 -9.54 16.73 -13.40
CA LYS A 127 -8.82 17.84 -12.73
C LYS A 127 -9.05 17.85 -11.23
N GLU A 128 -10.30 17.72 -10.80
CA GLU A 128 -10.64 17.71 -9.37
C GLU A 128 -9.95 16.58 -8.61
N LEU A 129 -9.93 15.36 -9.16
CA LEU A 129 -9.23 14.22 -8.57
C LEU A 129 -7.73 14.50 -8.46
N MET A 130 -7.12 15.02 -9.53
CA MET A 130 -5.68 15.32 -9.54
C MET A 130 -5.30 16.43 -8.55
N ASP A 131 -6.15 17.45 -8.41
CA ASP A 131 -5.96 18.51 -7.41
C ASP A 131 -6.06 17.98 -5.98
N ASN A 132 -7.01 17.06 -5.72
CA ASN A 132 -7.15 16.38 -4.43
C ASN A 132 -5.95 15.48 -4.12
N ILE A 133 -5.43 14.75 -5.11
CA ILE A 133 -4.20 13.94 -4.98
C ILE A 133 -3.02 14.82 -4.57
N ARG A 134 -2.80 15.94 -5.25
CA ARG A 134 -1.71 16.86 -4.93
C ARG A 134 -1.84 17.43 -3.52
N LYS A 135 -3.04 17.88 -3.17
CA LYS A 135 -3.30 18.38 -1.82
C LYS A 135 -3.01 17.32 -0.75
N TYR A 136 -3.40 16.08 -1.00
CA TYR A 136 -3.13 14.95 -0.10
C TYR A 136 -1.63 14.69 0.03
N THR A 137 -0.91 14.57 -1.08
CA THR A 137 0.51 14.27 -1.10
C THR A 137 1.37 15.40 -0.53
N ASP A 138 1.04 16.67 -0.79
CA ASP A 138 1.74 17.83 -0.25
C ASP A 138 1.59 17.95 1.28
N ASN A 139 0.45 17.54 1.82
CA ASN A 139 0.25 17.46 3.27
C ASN A 139 1.10 16.36 3.93
N HIS A 140 1.38 15.26 3.21
CA HIS A 140 2.19 14.17 3.73
C HIS A 140 3.69 14.36 3.52
N GLN A 141 4.07 14.94 2.39
CA GLN A 141 5.46 15.21 2.04
C GLN A 141 5.56 16.49 1.20
N PRO A 142 5.70 17.65 1.84
CA PRO A 142 5.76 18.95 1.14
C PRO A 142 7.03 19.14 0.31
N TYR A 143 8.07 18.32 0.52
CA TYR A 143 9.35 18.41 -0.18
C TYR A 143 9.54 17.21 -1.12
N ARG A 144 9.72 17.49 -2.42
CA ARG A 144 9.90 16.46 -3.46
C ARG A 144 11.30 16.50 -4.10
N ASP A 145 12.31 16.94 -3.34
CA ASP A 145 13.68 17.17 -3.81
C ASP A 145 14.68 16.07 -3.42
N GLY A 146 14.20 14.94 -2.91
CA GLY A 146 15.04 13.80 -2.49
C GLY A 146 15.82 14.04 -1.18
N ARG A 147 15.65 15.18 -0.50
CA ARG A 147 16.41 15.55 0.71
C ARG A 147 15.66 15.30 2.02
N CYS A 148 14.63 14.48 2.02
CA CYS A 148 13.81 14.21 3.20
C CYS A 148 14.63 13.63 4.36
N SER A 149 15.48 12.63 4.09
CA SER A 149 16.34 12.02 5.11
C SER A 149 17.33 12.99 5.72
N ALA A 150 17.94 13.86 4.91
CA ALA A 150 18.84 14.90 5.41
C ALA A 150 18.12 15.85 6.38
N ARG A 151 16.92 16.34 5.99
CA ARG A 151 16.10 17.21 6.87
C ARG A 151 15.72 16.54 8.19
N ILE A 152 15.43 15.24 8.17
CA ILE A 152 15.13 14.49 9.39
C ILE A 152 16.35 14.44 10.31
N LEU A 153 17.54 14.18 9.77
CA LEU A 153 18.80 14.16 10.54
C LEU A 153 19.11 15.55 11.11
N ASP A 154 19.03 16.60 10.30
CA ASP A 154 19.24 17.99 10.74
C ASP A 154 18.28 18.35 11.87
N ALA A 155 16.98 18.00 11.74
CA ALA A 155 15.98 18.24 12.78
C ALA A 155 16.27 17.46 14.08
N VAL A 156 16.81 16.24 13.97
CA VAL A 156 17.24 15.45 15.14
C VAL A 156 18.44 16.12 15.83
N ASP A 157 19.42 16.57 15.07
CA ASP A 157 20.61 17.24 15.62
C ASP A 157 20.22 18.57 16.29
N ASP A 158 19.38 19.36 15.67
CA ASP A 158 18.83 20.59 16.26
C ASP A 158 18.05 20.31 17.55
N PHE A 159 17.23 19.26 17.56
CA PHE A 159 16.50 18.86 18.75
C PHE A 159 17.45 18.43 19.87
N ILE A 160 18.47 17.63 19.57
CA ILE A 160 19.47 17.20 20.53
C ILE A 160 20.22 18.42 21.09
N ALA A 161 20.70 19.32 20.22
CA ALA A 161 21.42 20.53 20.63
C ALA A 161 20.58 21.41 21.56
N LYS A 162 19.31 21.64 21.21
CA LYS A 162 18.37 22.48 21.98
C LYS A 162 17.99 21.90 23.33
N TYR A 163 17.81 20.58 23.40
CA TYR A 163 17.24 19.90 24.56
C TYR A 163 18.23 19.01 25.32
N LYS A 164 19.51 18.97 24.94
CA LYS A 164 20.55 18.20 25.63
C LYS A 164 20.56 18.56 27.12
N GLY A 165 20.37 17.57 27.98
CA GLY A 165 20.28 17.74 29.42
C GLY A 165 18.98 18.30 29.99
N LYS A 166 18.04 18.78 29.13
CA LYS A 166 16.73 19.30 29.54
C LYS A 166 15.61 18.29 29.46
N ILE A 167 15.83 17.18 28.73
CA ILE A 167 14.82 16.13 28.57
C ILE A 167 14.75 15.32 29.85
N LYS A 168 13.57 15.28 30.46
CA LYS A 168 13.32 14.44 31.62
C LYS A 168 13.52 12.96 31.25
N ARG A 169 14.16 12.22 32.16
CA ARG A 169 14.32 10.77 32.00
C ARG A 169 12.96 10.11 31.81
N LYS A 170 12.83 9.22 30.82
CA LYS A 170 11.60 8.47 30.62
C LYS A 170 11.23 7.72 31.92
N PRO A 171 9.98 7.78 32.38
CA PRO A 171 9.53 7.00 33.51
C PRO A 171 9.70 5.50 33.21
N LEU A 172 10.05 4.71 34.21
CA LEU A 172 10.29 3.27 34.04
C LEU A 172 9.06 2.50 33.53
N ASN A 173 7.85 3.05 33.77
CA ASN A 173 6.57 2.47 33.34
C ASN A 173 6.45 0.97 33.68
N LEU A 174 6.91 0.56 34.86
CA LEU A 174 7.00 -0.84 35.27
C LEU A 174 5.67 -1.56 35.16
N PHE A 175 4.59 -0.92 35.63
CA PHE A 175 3.25 -1.49 35.57
C PHE A 175 2.83 -1.79 34.12
N ARG A 176 2.97 -0.83 33.19
CA ARG A 176 2.67 -1.02 31.79
C ARG A 176 3.54 -2.12 31.15
N LYS A 177 4.83 -2.16 31.50
CA LYS A 177 5.73 -3.21 31.01
C LYS A 177 5.30 -4.60 31.48
N LEU A 178 4.89 -4.75 32.71
CA LEU A 178 4.38 -6.01 33.26
C LEU A 178 3.06 -6.42 32.59
N GLN A 179 2.14 -5.47 32.47
CA GLN A 179 0.85 -5.70 31.78
C GLN A 179 1.07 -6.14 30.33
N THR A 180 1.90 -5.43 29.57
CA THR A 180 2.21 -5.80 28.18
C THR A 180 2.87 -7.18 28.11
N ARG A 181 3.82 -7.48 28.99
CA ARG A 181 4.45 -8.81 29.02
C ARG A 181 3.45 -9.91 29.32
N TRP A 182 2.49 -9.65 30.21
CA TRP A 182 1.45 -10.62 30.48
C TRP A 182 0.51 -10.82 29.27
N GLN A 183 0.09 -9.74 28.64
CA GLN A 183 -0.77 -9.82 27.45
C GLN A 183 -0.12 -10.59 26.29
N VAL A 184 1.18 -10.38 26.04
CA VAL A 184 1.92 -11.09 24.99
C VAL A 184 2.54 -12.41 25.47
N LYS A 185 2.25 -12.86 26.70
CA LYS A 185 2.80 -14.06 27.33
C LYS A 185 4.34 -14.13 27.31
N TYR A 186 5.00 -12.98 27.34
CA TYR A 186 6.46 -12.89 27.32
C TYR A 186 7.02 -12.79 28.74
N PHE A 187 7.64 -13.87 29.20
CA PHE A 187 8.33 -13.93 30.49
C PHE A 187 9.83 -14.19 30.28
N PRO A 188 10.73 -13.41 30.94
CA PRO A 188 12.17 -13.52 30.71
C PRO A 188 12.76 -14.89 31.10
N PHE A 189 12.03 -15.69 31.87
CA PHE A 189 12.42 -17.03 32.33
C PHE A 189 11.56 -18.17 31.76
N GLY A 190 10.65 -17.85 30.81
CA GLY A 190 9.86 -18.83 30.10
C GLY A 190 10.55 -19.36 28.84
N PRO A 191 10.05 -20.47 28.25
CA PRO A 191 10.58 -20.97 26.98
C PRO A 191 10.52 -19.85 25.94
N ARG A 192 11.64 -19.59 25.26
CA ARG A 192 11.69 -18.61 24.16
C ARG A 192 10.74 -19.09 23.07
N TYR A 193 9.85 -18.21 22.66
CA TYR A 193 8.98 -18.48 21.53
C TYR A 193 9.86 -18.66 20.29
N THR A 194 10.10 -19.89 19.92
CA THR A 194 10.69 -20.22 18.61
C THR A 194 9.58 -20.06 17.60
N ALA A 195 9.61 -18.96 16.82
CA ALA A 195 8.74 -18.84 15.66
C ALA A 195 8.95 -20.08 14.79
N SER A 196 7.90 -20.91 14.65
CA SER A 196 7.90 -21.98 13.66
C SER A 196 8.07 -21.32 12.29
N LYS A 197 9.07 -21.82 11.56
CA LYS A 197 9.36 -21.44 10.18
C LYS A 197 8.19 -21.78 9.27
#